data_97bffb197a5ba49a5afdc92b7290c9a3
#
_entry.id   97bffb197a5ba49a5afdc92b7290c9a3
#
_cell.length_a   1.000
_cell.length_b   1.000
_cell.length_c   1.000
_cell.angle_alpha   90.00
_cell.angle_beta   90.00
_cell.angle_gamma   90.00
#
_symmetry.space_group_name_H-M   'P 1'
#
loop_
_entity.id
_entity.type
_entity.pdbx_description
1 polymer ?
#
loop_
_entity_poly.entity_id
_entity_poly.type
_entity_poly.pdbx_seq_one_letter_code
_entity_poly.pdbx_strand_id
1 'polypeptide(L)'
;TATPIGTGFRSVNVALRQKFATYANVRPIRSFKGIDSKYENIDLVMIRENTEDLYKGIEYMVGDDVAHGIKLITREASEKICRYAFEYAKANGRKKVTAIHKANIMKFTDGLFLECFRNVGKDYPEIEKQEVIIDNMCMQLVLRPETFDVLVAPNLYGDIVLSLIHI
;
A
#
# COMPACT_ATOMS: atom_id res chain seq x y z
N THR A 1 1.09 -14.96 -12.96
CA THR A 1 0.68 -15.06 -14.38
C THR A 1 0.65 -13.66 -14.96
N ALA A 2 1.41 -13.44 -16.04
CA ALA A 2 1.38 -12.17 -16.76
C ALA A 2 -0.01 -11.90 -17.34
N THR A 3 -0.52 -10.68 -17.17
CA THR A 3 -1.77 -10.24 -17.82
C THR A 3 -1.40 -9.63 -19.17
N PRO A 4 -1.86 -10.18 -20.31
CA PRO A 4 -1.53 -9.64 -21.63
C PRO A 4 -2.07 -8.21 -21.79
N ILE A 5 -1.27 -7.34 -22.37
CA ILE A 5 -1.66 -5.97 -22.69
C ILE A 5 -2.54 -5.98 -23.96
N GLY A 6 -3.65 -5.25 -23.98
CA GLY A 6 -4.50 -5.04 -25.16
C GLY A 6 -5.44 -6.18 -25.54
N THR A 7 -5.59 -7.22 -24.71
CA THR A 7 -6.43 -8.40 -25.03
C THR A 7 -7.80 -8.42 -24.35
N GLY A 8 -8.16 -7.40 -23.58
CA GLY A 8 -9.39 -7.36 -22.79
C GLY A 8 -9.46 -8.38 -21.64
N PHE A 9 -8.42 -9.15 -21.41
CA PHE A 9 -8.32 -10.10 -20.30
C PHE A 9 -8.09 -9.38 -18.97
N ARG A 10 -9.00 -9.57 -18.01
CA ARG A 10 -8.77 -9.11 -16.64
C ARG A 10 -7.79 -10.04 -15.93
N SER A 11 -6.94 -9.45 -15.08
CA SER A 11 -6.01 -10.22 -14.26
C SER A 11 -6.74 -11.24 -13.38
N VAL A 12 -6.35 -12.52 -13.48
CA VAL A 12 -6.89 -13.61 -12.66
C VAL A 12 -6.69 -13.32 -11.17
N ASN A 13 -5.54 -12.73 -10.79
CA ASN A 13 -5.26 -12.35 -9.41
C ASN A 13 -6.27 -11.31 -8.89
N VAL A 14 -6.61 -10.30 -9.71
CA VAL A 14 -7.62 -9.30 -9.33
C VAL A 14 -9.00 -9.95 -9.16
N ALA A 15 -9.38 -10.86 -10.06
CA ALA A 15 -10.64 -11.58 -9.96
C ALA A 15 -10.72 -12.45 -8.67
N LEU A 16 -9.64 -13.14 -8.33
CA LEU A 16 -9.56 -13.94 -7.10
C LEU A 16 -9.67 -13.07 -5.84
N ARG A 17 -8.95 -11.93 -5.81
CA ARG A 17 -9.01 -10.97 -4.69
C ARG A 17 -10.43 -10.48 -4.45
N GLN A 18 -11.14 -10.15 -5.53
CA GLN A 18 -12.54 -9.69 -5.45
C GLN A 18 -13.47 -10.82 -5.00
N LYS A 19 -13.32 -12.04 -5.57
CA LYS A 19 -14.18 -13.19 -5.23
C LYS A 19 -14.06 -13.62 -3.77
N PHE A 20 -12.84 -13.60 -3.21
CA PHE A 20 -12.57 -14.00 -1.82
C PHE A 20 -12.55 -12.84 -0.84
N ALA A 21 -12.82 -11.61 -1.30
CA ALA A 21 -12.77 -10.39 -0.48
C ALA A 21 -11.48 -10.25 0.35
N THR A 22 -10.34 -10.66 -0.24
CA THR A 22 -9.03 -10.58 0.42
C THR A 22 -8.57 -9.13 0.41
N TYR A 23 -8.86 -8.39 1.47
CA TYR A 23 -8.64 -6.94 1.55
C TYR A 23 -7.22 -6.53 1.94
N ALA A 24 -6.50 -7.35 2.66
CA ALA A 24 -5.15 -7.06 3.12
C ALA A 24 -4.12 -8.00 2.46
N ASN A 25 -3.15 -7.43 1.77
CA ASN A 25 -1.98 -8.14 1.27
C ASN A 25 -0.81 -7.83 2.21
N VAL A 26 -0.42 -8.83 3.01
CA VAL A 26 0.62 -8.70 4.04
C VAL A 26 1.91 -9.31 3.52
N ARG A 27 2.97 -8.50 3.46
CA ARG A 27 4.29 -8.91 2.96
C ARG A 27 5.37 -8.58 3.98
N PRO A 28 5.80 -9.58 4.80
CA PRO A 28 7.01 -9.46 5.60
C PRO A 28 8.25 -9.45 4.67
N ILE A 29 9.15 -8.52 4.94
CA ILE A 29 10.38 -8.32 4.16
C ILE A 29 11.54 -8.34 5.14
N ARG A 30 12.45 -9.30 4.97
CA ARG A 30 13.60 -9.51 5.86
C ARG A 30 14.86 -9.75 5.06
N SER A 31 15.97 -9.20 5.52
CA SER A 31 17.29 -9.61 5.03
C SER A 31 17.66 -10.99 5.59
N PHE A 32 18.27 -11.82 4.77
CA PHE A 32 18.74 -13.15 5.17
C PHE A 32 20.27 -13.18 5.27
N LYS A 33 20.79 -13.81 6.32
CA LYS A 33 22.24 -14.02 6.46
C LYS A 33 22.75 -14.92 5.34
N GLY A 34 23.87 -14.53 4.73
CA GLY A 34 24.50 -15.32 3.66
C GLY A 34 24.03 -14.98 2.25
N ILE A 35 23.10 -14.04 2.10
CA ILE A 35 22.77 -13.44 0.80
C ILE A 35 23.50 -12.10 0.70
N ASP A 36 24.19 -11.87 -0.41
CA ASP A 36 24.81 -10.59 -0.69
C ASP A 36 23.72 -9.53 -0.90
N SER A 37 23.63 -8.61 0.03
CA SER A 37 22.62 -7.56 0.05
C SER A 37 23.24 -6.26 0.56
N LYS A 38 22.84 -5.14 -0.01
CA LYS A 38 23.30 -3.81 0.40
C LYS A 38 22.97 -3.50 1.87
N TYR A 39 21.90 -4.12 2.40
CA TYR A 39 21.40 -3.85 3.74
C TYR A 39 21.32 -5.11 4.58
N GLU A 40 21.79 -5.02 5.82
CA GLU A 40 21.67 -6.06 6.83
C GLU A 40 20.58 -5.70 7.87
N ASN A 41 20.02 -6.73 8.51
CA ASN A 41 19.05 -6.60 9.59
C ASN A 41 17.77 -5.83 9.23
N ILE A 42 17.35 -5.90 7.97
CA ILE A 42 16.04 -5.38 7.56
C ILE A 42 14.96 -6.34 8.05
N ASP A 43 13.95 -5.76 8.73
CA ASP A 43 12.74 -6.46 9.16
C ASP A 43 11.56 -5.48 9.13
N LEU A 44 10.94 -5.34 7.99
CA LEU A 44 9.76 -4.49 7.80
C LEU A 44 8.58 -5.28 7.21
N VAL A 45 7.39 -4.76 7.34
CA VAL A 45 6.18 -5.39 6.82
C VAL A 45 5.39 -4.39 5.99
N MET A 46 5.07 -4.77 4.75
CA MET A 46 4.15 -4.00 3.91
C MET A 46 2.73 -4.57 4.01
N ILE A 47 1.77 -3.72 4.37
CA ILE A 47 0.34 -4.00 4.39
C ILE A 47 -0.32 -3.16 3.29
N ARG A 48 -0.68 -3.84 2.20
CA ARG A 48 -1.27 -3.24 1.00
C ARG A 48 -2.77 -3.47 1.00
N GLU A 49 -3.56 -2.41 0.83
CA GLU A 49 -4.96 -2.53 0.46
C GLU A 49 -5.07 -3.28 -0.88
N ASN A 50 -6.09 -4.13 -1.04
CA ASN A 50 -6.07 -5.10 -2.12
C ASN A 50 -7.39 -5.19 -2.93
N THR A 51 -8.37 -4.33 -2.65
CA THR A 51 -9.72 -4.46 -3.21
C THR A 51 -10.19 -3.28 -4.07
N GLU A 52 -9.56 -2.12 -3.96
CA GLU A 52 -9.98 -0.90 -4.64
C GLU A 52 -8.83 -0.17 -5.36
N ASP A 53 -8.83 1.15 -5.42
CA ASP A 53 -7.87 1.99 -6.13
C ASP A 53 -8.06 1.89 -7.66
N LEU A 54 -7.05 2.14 -8.46
CA LEU A 54 -7.07 1.97 -9.93
C LEU A 54 -7.36 0.53 -10.37
N TYR A 55 -7.13 -0.44 -9.51
CA TYR A 55 -7.43 -1.86 -9.76
C TYR A 55 -8.92 -2.20 -9.83
N LYS A 56 -9.82 -1.25 -9.53
CA LYS A 56 -11.25 -1.39 -9.87
C LYS A 56 -11.49 -1.40 -11.38
N GLY A 57 -10.56 -0.83 -12.17
CA GLY A 57 -10.68 -0.79 -13.62
C GLY A 57 -11.83 0.09 -14.10
N ILE A 58 -12.11 1.18 -13.37
CA ILE A 58 -13.12 2.17 -13.78
C ILE A 58 -12.42 3.16 -14.70
N GLU A 59 -12.56 2.94 -15.99
CA GLU A 59 -11.97 3.80 -17.01
C GLU A 59 -12.87 3.88 -18.24
N TYR A 60 -12.79 4.98 -18.97
CA TYR A 60 -13.57 5.22 -20.19
C TYR A 60 -12.92 6.23 -21.11
N MET A 61 -13.27 6.14 -22.39
CA MET A 61 -12.87 7.11 -23.39
C MET A 61 -13.88 8.26 -23.47
N VAL A 62 -13.39 9.46 -23.65
CA VAL A 62 -14.17 10.66 -24.00
C VAL A 62 -13.78 11.08 -25.40
N GLY A 63 -14.59 10.71 -26.37
CA GLY A 63 -14.19 10.75 -27.78
C GLY A 63 -13.09 9.75 -28.09
N ASP A 64 -12.27 10.02 -29.08
CA ASP A 64 -11.25 9.10 -29.57
C ASP A 64 -9.86 9.35 -28.95
N ASP A 65 -9.66 10.53 -28.38
CA ASP A 65 -8.33 11.02 -27.98
C ASP A 65 -8.11 11.21 -26.47
N VAL A 66 -9.17 11.09 -25.64
CA VAL A 66 -9.08 11.32 -24.20
C VAL A 66 -9.55 10.12 -23.41
N ALA A 67 -8.70 9.59 -22.54
CA ALA A 67 -9.01 8.52 -21.63
C ALA A 67 -9.08 9.01 -20.18
N HIS A 68 -10.10 8.58 -19.44
CA HIS A 68 -10.21 8.84 -18.00
C HIS A 68 -10.07 7.54 -17.20
N GLY A 69 -9.26 7.57 -16.13
CA GLY A 69 -9.16 6.52 -15.13
C GLY A 69 -9.55 7.04 -13.75
N ILE A 70 -10.36 6.30 -13.01
CA ILE A 70 -10.85 6.70 -11.69
C ILE A 70 -10.11 5.92 -10.62
N LYS A 71 -9.40 6.66 -9.75
CA LYS A 71 -8.88 6.15 -8.49
C LYS A 71 -10.02 6.14 -7.48
N LEU A 72 -10.48 4.94 -7.09
CA LEU A 72 -11.54 4.76 -6.10
C LEU A 72 -10.93 4.48 -4.73
N ILE A 73 -11.19 5.35 -3.76
CA ILE A 73 -10.82 5.16 -2.35
C ILE A 73 -12.08 5.35 -1.51
N THR A 74 -12.40 4.36 -0.68
CA THR A 74 -13.54 4.41 0.22
C THR A 74 -13.10 4.51 1.69
N ARG A 75 -13.93 5.12 2.51
CA ARG A 75 -13.69 5.21 3.96
C ARG A 75 -13.64 3.81 4.59
N GLU A 76 -14.59 2.94 4.21
CA GLU A 76 -14.69 1.58 4.74
C GLU A 76 -13.41 0.77 4.50
N ALA A 77 -12.91 0.72 3.26
CA ALA A 77 -11.69 -0.03 2.94
C ALA A 77 -10.45 0.61 3.58
N SER A 78 -10.38 1.96 3.61
CA SER A 78 -9.28 2.69 4.23
C SER A 78 -9.20 2.47 5.74
N GLU A 79 -10.32 2.55 6.46
CA GLU A 79 -10.36 2.27 7.90
C GLU A 79 -10.01 0.81 8.19
N LYS A 80 -10.53 -0.12 7.39
CA LYS A 80 -10.28 -1.55 7.55
C LYS A 80 -8.81 -1.90 7.39
N ILE A 81 -8.14 -1.38 6.36
CA ILE A 81 -6.72 -1.67 6.14
C ILE A 81 -5.83 -0.96 7.17
N CYS A 82 -6.15 0.28 7.57
CA CYS A 82 -5.44 0.98 8.62
C CYS A 82 -5.57 0.27 9.96
N ARG A 83 -6.76 -0.15 10.34
CA ARG A 83 -6.99 -0.92 11.57
C ARG A 83 -6.19 -2.22 11.57
N TYR A 84 -6.22 -2.95 10.46
CA TYR A 84 -5.41 -4.16 10.31
C TYR A 84 -3.91 -3.88 10.52
N ALA A 85 -3.39 -2.75 9.98
CA ALA A 85 -1.98 -2.40 10.13
C ALA A 85 -1.60 -2.11 11.59
N PHE A 86 -2.43 -1.38 12.33
CA PHE A 86 -2.20 -1.12 13.74
C PHE A 86 -2.35 -2.36 14.62
N GLU A 87 -3.35 -3.20 14.36
CA GLU A 87 -3.53 -4.46 15.06
C GLU A 87 -2.35 -5.42 14.80
N TYR A 88 -1.91 -5.50 13.56
CA TYR A 88 -0.72 -6.28 13.20
C TYR A 88 0.52 -5.77 13.95
N ALA A 89 0.72 -4.46 13.97
CA ALA A 89 1.84 -3.86 14.69
C ALA A 89 1.79 -4.19 16.19
N LYS A 90 0.65 -4.02 16.82
CA LYS A 90 0.42 -4.35 18.24
C LYS A 90 0.67 -5.83 18.54
N ALA A 91 0.08 -6.72 17.74
CA ALA A 91 0.20 -8.17 17.94
C ALA A 91 1.63 -8.71 17.75
N ASN A 92 2.44 -8.03 16.93
CA ASN A 92 3.82 -8.44 16.62
C ASN A 92 4.89 -7.58 17.33
N GLY A 93 4.51 -6.73 18.30
CA GLY A 93 5.44 -5.91 19.06
C GLY A 93 6.14 -4.83 18.24
N ARG A 94 5.58 -4.47 17.06
CA ARG A 94 6.06 -3.40 16.20
C ARG A 94 5.79 -2.03 16.83
N LYS A 95 6.63 -1.04 16.53
CA LYS A 95 6.60 0.25 17.22
C LYS A 95 6.08 1.40 16.37
N LYS A 96 6.11 1.25 15.05
CA LYS A 96 5.77 2.32 14.12
C LYS A 96 4.93 1.82 12.96
N VAL A 97 3.88 2.58 12.60
CA VAL A 97 3.12 2.40 11.36
C VAL A 97 3.27 3.64 10.50
N THR A 98 3.73 3.45 9.27
CA THR A 98 3.92 4.52 8.28
C THR A 98 2.88 4.40 7.18
N ALA A 99 2.05 5.44 7.02
CA ALA A 99 1.10 5.56 5.92
C ALA A 99 1.77 6.14 4.68
N ILE A 100 1.56 5.51 3.54
CA ILE A 100 2.08 5.94 2.23
C ILE A 100 0.96 6.57 1.42
N HIS A 101 1.17 7.78 0.90
CA HIS A 101 0.14 8.56 0.22
C HIS A 101 0.70 9.52 -0.82
N LYS A 102 -0.19 10.20 -1.55
CA LYS A 102 0.10 11.34 -2.45
C LYS A 102 -0.91 12.49 -2.24
N ALA A 103 -1.31 12.74 -1.00
CA ALA A 103 -2.36 13.70 -0.66
C ALA A 103 -2.01 15.16 -0.98
N ASN A 104 -0.73 15.47 -1.25
CA ASN A 104 -0.33 16.79 -1.76
C ASN A 104 -0.91 17.06 -3.17
N ILE A 105 -1.19 16.03 -3.96
CA ILE A 105 -1.82 16.08 -5.28
C ILE A 105 -3.25 15.52 -5.22
N MET A 106 -3.40 14.29 -4.70
CA MET A 106 -4.68 13.56 -4.63
C MET A 106 -5.42 13.91 -3.32
N LYS A 107 -5.87 15.17 -3.23
CA LYS A 107 -6.38 15.76 -1.98
C LYS A 107 -7.63 15.07 -1.44
N PHE A 108 -8.50 14.55 -2.31
CA PHE A 108 -9.73 13.88 -1.90
C PHE A 108 -9.51 12.38 -1.64
N THR A 109 -8.95 11.66 -2.59
CA THR A 109 -8.76 10.21 -2.46
C THR A 109 -7.71 9.87 -1.40
N ASP A 110 -6.49 10.35 -1.53
CA ASP A 110 -5.43 10.09 -0.56
C ASP A 110 -5.62 10.89 0.74
N GLY A 111 -6.29 12.06 0.64
CA GLY A 111 -6.72 12.80 1.84
C GLY A 111 -7.70 12.02 2.70
N LEU A 112 -8.66 11.31 2.09
CA LEU A 112 -9.59 10.42 2.78
C LEU A 112 -8.85 9.24 3.44
N PHE A 113 -7.90 8.62 2.74
CA PHE A 113 -7.07 7.56 3.30
C PHE A 113 -6.28 8.03 4.52
N LEU A 114 -5.64 9.20 4.45
CA LEU A 114 -4.90 9.77 5.57
C LEU A 114 -5.81 10.15 6.75
N GLU A 115 -6.98 10.69 6.48
CA GLU A 115 -7.97 10.97 7.53
C GLU A 115 -8.34 9.69 8.28
N CYS A 116 -8.61 8.59 7.56
CA CYS A 116 -8.88 7.28 8.15
C CYS A 116 -7.70 6.76 8.97
N PHE A 117 -6.49 6.86 8.42
CA PHE A 117 -5.25 6.47 9.13
C PHE A 117 -5.09 7.22 10.45
N ARG A 118 -5.25 8.55 10.43
CA ARG A 118 -5.14 9.40 11.63
C ARG A 118 -6.21 9.07 12.65
N ASN A 119 -7.46 8.85 12.20
CA ASN A 119 -8.57 8.54 13.09
C ASN A 119 -8.42 7.17 13.75
N VAL A 120 -8.11 6.13 12.99
CA VAL A 120 -7.85 4.79 13.53
C VAL A 120 -6.63 4.80 14.44
N GLY A 121 -5.58 5.56 14.09
CA GLY A 121 -4.37 5.66 14.89
C GLY A 121 -4.57 6.23 16.31
N LYS A 122 -5.66 6.95 16.56
CA LYS A 122 -6.00 7.44 17.92
C LYS A 122 -6.26 6.31 18.90
N ASP A 123 -6.74 5.16 18.42
CA ASP A 123 -7.02 3.97 19.23
C ASP A 123 -5.74 3.23 19.65
N TYR A 124 -4.56 3.62 19.10
CA TYR A 124 -3.27 2.96 19.33
C TYR A 124 -2.21 3.99 19.75
N PRO A 125 -2.34 4.62 20.95
CA PRO A 125 -1.42 5.67 21.39
C PRO A 125 0.02 5.19 21.55
N GLU A 126 0.23 3.90 21.81
CA GLU A 126 1.53 3.27 22.01
C GLU A 126 2.34 3.07 20.72
N ILE A 127 1.71 3.20 19.54
CA ILE A 127 2.34 3.02 18.23
C ILE A 127 2.64 4.39 17.61
N GLU A 128 3.87 4.61 17.18
CA GLU A 128 4.27 5.81 16.43
C GLU A 128 3.56 5.85 15.07
N LYS A 129 3.02 7.01 14.69
CA LYS A 129 2.37 7.26 13.40
C LYS A 129 3.26 8.13 12.54
N GLN A 130 3.55 7.66 11.34
CA GLN A 130 4.32 8.41 10.35
C GLN A 130 3.54 8.49 9.04
N GLU A 131 3.69 9.58 8.31
CA GLU A 131 3.08 9.79 6.99
C GLU A 131 4.17 10.14 6.00
N VAL A 132 4.23 9.45 4.87
CA VAL A 132 5.26 9.66 3.87
C VAL A 132 4.64 9.66 2.47
N ILE A 133 5.01 10.67 1.66
CA ILE A 133 4.60 10.76 0.27
C ILE A 133 5.32 9.66 -0.53
N ILE A 134 4.60 9.01 -1.46
CA ILE A 134 5.07 7.81 -2.19
C ILE A 134 6.43 7.99 -2.88
N ASP A 135 6.66 9.09 -3.55
CA ASP A 135 7.94 9.35 -4.22
C ASP A 135 9.11 9.46 -3.22
N ASN A 136 8.88 10.14 -2.10
CA ASN A 136 9.86 10.16 -1.00
C ASN A 136 10.01 8.76 -0.36
N MET A 137 8.94 8.00 -0.20
CA MET A 137 9.01 6.63 0.33
C MET A 137 9.89 5.74 -0.55
N CYS A 138 9.75 5.81 -1.87
CA CYS A 138 10.59 5.05 -2.80
C CYS A 138 12.08 5.37 -2.61
N MET A 139 12.42 6.65 -2.48
CA MET A 139 13.79 7.07 -2.22
C MET A 139 14.28 6.59 -0.83
N GLN A 140 13.47 6.76 0.22
CA GLN A 140 13.84 6.41 1.58
C GLN A 140 14.08 4.91 1.76
N LEU A 141 13.26 4.06 1.12
CA LEU A 141 13.43 2.60 1.15
C LEU A 141 14.73 2.14 0.50
N VAL A 142 15.22 2.87 -0.51
CA VAL A 142 16.52 2.60 -1.15
C VAL A 142 17.69 3.15 -0.34
N LEU A 143 17.51 4.23 0.43
CA LEU A 143 18.59 4.88 1.17
C LEU A 143 18.75 4.34 2.60
N ARG A 144 17.65 4.11 3.30
CA ARG A 144 17.62 3.75 4.72
C ARG A 144 16.37 2.96 5.10
N PRO A 145 16.19 1.75 4.55
CA PRO A 145 15.01 0.90 4.81
C PRO A 145 14.86 0.53 6.29
N GLU A 146 15.95 0.50 7.06
CA GLU A 146 15.99 0.18 8.50
C GLU A 146 15.22 1.17 9.38
N THR A 147 14.86 2.35 8.84
CA THR A 147 14.08 3.35 9.57
C THR A 147 12.59 3.07 9.59
N PHE A 148 12.13 2.07 8.82
CA PHE A 148 10.72 1.68 8.72
C PHE A 148 10.45 0.38 9.45
N ASP A 149 9.17 0.17 9.83
CA ASP A 149 8.73 -1.00 10.59
C ASP A 149 7.49 -1.62 9.91
N VAL A 150 6.30 -1.05 10.10
CA VAL A 150 5.09 -1.45 9.37
C VAL A 150 4.71 -0.33 8.40
N LEU A 151 4.51 -0.70 7.14
CA LEU A 151 4.05 0.20 6.08
C LEU A 151 2.59 -0.11 5.73
N VAL A 152 1.75 0.90 5.55
CA VAL A 152 0.38 0.73 5.06
C VAL A 152 0.13 1.67 3.88
N ALA A 153 -0.50 1.16 2.82
CA ALA A 153 -0.75 1.93 1.61
C ALA A 153 -2.03 1.52 0.89
N PRO A 154 -2.63 2.45 0.11
CA PRO A 154 -3.56 2.12 -0.96
C PRO A 154 -2.95 1.13 -1.95
N ASN A 155 -3.80 0.49 -2.74
CA ASN A 155 -3.45 -0.65 -3.57
C ASN A 155 -2.28 -0.36 -4.54
N LEU A 156 -2.36 0.71 -5.32
CA LEU A 156 -1.33 1.04 -6.32
C LEU A 156 0.01 1.35 -5.67
N TYR A 157 0.04 2.17 -4.62
CA TYR A 157 1.30 2.52 -3.96
C TYR A 157 1.93 1.31 -3.28
N GLY A 158 1.10 0.42 -2.72
CA GLY A 158 1.59 -0.84 -2.18
C GLY A 158 2.24 -1.72 -3.24
N ASP A 159 1.74 -1.74 -4.47
CA ASP A 159 2.34 -2.47 -5.59
C ASP A 159 3.71 -1.90 -5.98
N ILE A 160 3.79 -0.58 -6.11
CA ILE A 160 5.04 0.13 -6.43
C ILE A 160 6.11 -0.16 -5.37
N VAL A 161 5.76 0.00 -4.10
CA VAL A 161 6.69 -0.23 -2.98
C VAL A 161 7.17 -1.67 -2.93
N LEU A 162 6.27 -2.64 -3.12
CA LEU A 162 6.64 -4.06 -3.16
C LEU A 162 7.59 -4.40 -4.32
N SER A 163 7.51 -3.68 -5.44
CA SER A 163 8.44 -3.86 -6.56
C SER A 163 9.85 -3.34 -6.24
N LEU A 164 9.96 -2.31 -5.40
CA LEU A 164 11.26 -1.73 -4.99
C LEU A 164 12.01 -2.56 -3.94
N ILE A 165 11.28 -3.28 -3.11
CA ILE A 165 11.86 -4.03 -1.97
C ILE A 165 12.56 -5.33 -2.43
N HIS A 166 12.42 -5.70 -3.68
CA HIS A 166 13.10 -6.85 -4.28
C HIS A 166 14.47 -6.52 -4.94
N ILE A 167 14.96 -5.28 -4.76
CA ILE A 167 16.23 -4.82 -5.31
C ILE A 167 17.38 -5.10 -4.33
#